data_735855dab132147ad254a2dea81bd180
#
_entry.id   735855dab132147ad254a2dea81bd180
#
_cell.length_a   1.000
_cell.length_b   1.000
_cell.length_c   1.000
_cell.angle_alpha   90.00
_cell.angle_beta   90.00
_cell.angle_gamma   90.00
#
_symmetry.space_group_name_H-M   'P 1'
#
loop_
_entity.id
_entity.type
_entity.pdbx_description
1 polymer ?
#
loop_
_entity_poly.entity_id
_entity_poly.type
_entity_poly.pdbx_seq_one_letter_code
_entity_poly.pdbx_strand_id
1 'polypeptide(L)'
;MDKRWIGILIVLIAGLGCMYLIVSNSNSVGSAVSVINDVTITLPPGYITSEDTSNMCVLHNKQTNETIRIRCLDDGADYINEYNNRLKSLNGEDDIDIQKNFTNKTLSMIKYENQSSTDKKDITLVFFEKCKHTFSMQFEHFTNETNQEKMMNFIIDTLKYDFKQNTG
;
A
#
# COMPACT_ATOMS: atom_id res chain seq x y z
N MET A 1 12.09 53.82 2.15
CA MET A 1 11.94 52.60 1.34
C MET A 1 10.89 52.88 0.28
N ASP A 2 11.27 52.82 -1.01
CA ASP A 2 10.38 53.18 -2.11
C ASP A 2 9.18 52.22 -2.21
N LYS A 3 7.96 52.74 -2.34
CA LYS A 3 6.74 51.95 -2.45
C LYS A 3 6.81 50.87 -3.54
N ARG A 4 7.64 51.09 -4.56
CA ARG A 4 7.89 50.14 -5.66
C ARG A 4 8.61 48.88 -5.17
N TRP A 5 9.55 48.99 -4.26
CA TRP A 5 10.27 47.85 -3.65
C TRP A 5 9.39 47.00 -2.76
N ILE A 6 8.43 47.60 -2.05
CA ILE A 6 7.46 46.87 -1.24
C ILE A 6 6.57 45.99 -2.12
N GLY A 7 6.11 46.50 -3.28
CA GLY A 7 5.32 45.72 -4.23
C GLY A 7 6.08 44.51 -4.79
N ILE A 8 7.35 44.68 -5.16
CA ILE A 8 8.19 43.59 -5.66
C ILE A 8 8.42 42.52 -4.59
N LEU A 9 8.64 42.93 -3.33
CA LEU A 9 8.84 42.00 -2.23
C LEU A 9 7.60 41.14 -1.94
N ILE A 10 6.40 41.76 -1.98
CA ILE A 10 5.13 41.06 -1.80
C ILE A 10 4.90 40.01 -2.90
N VAL A 11 5.18 40.35 -4.18
CA VAL A 11 5.04 39.41 -5.29
C VAL A 11 6.04 38.24 -5.19
N LEU A 12 7.29 38.52 -4.74
CA LEU A 12 8.29 37.48 -4.50
C LEU A 12 7.89 36.52 -3.39
N ILE A 13 7.39 37.04 -2.26
CA ILE A 13 6.93 36.23 -1.12
C ILE A 13 5.70 35.40 -1.52
N ALA A 14 4.74 36.00 -2.25
CA ALA A 14 3.57 35.28 -2.75
C ALA A 14 3.96 34.18 -3.76
N GLY A 15 4.90 34.47 -4.65
CA GLY A 15 5.42 33.49 -5.64
C GLY A 15 6.17 32.33 -4.96
N LEU A 16 7.01 32.60 -3.97
CA LEU A 16 7.68 31.56 -3.18
C LEU A 16 6.70 30.75 -2.33
N GLY A 17 5.68 31.40 -1.76
CA GLY A 17 4.61 30.72 -1.03
C GLY A 17 3.80 29.78 -1.91
N CYS A 18 3.42 30.22 -3.14
CA CYS A 18 2.74 29.38 -4.11
C CYS A 18 3.64 28.21 -4.59
N MET A 19 4.93 28.45 -4.84
CA MET A 19 5.88 27.37 -5.17
C MET A 19 6.02 26.37 -4.01
N TYR A 20 6.12 26.85 -2.79
CA TYR A 20 6.18 25.98 -1.60
C TYR A 20 4.92 25.13 -1.45
N LEU A 21 3.73 25.69 -1.67
CA LEU A 21 2.46 24.98 -1.64
C LEU A 21 2.35 23.98 -2.80
N ILE A 22 2.83 24.31 -3.98
CA ILE A 22 2.87 23.38 -5.13
C ILE A 22 3.84 22.24 -4.86
N VAL A 23 5.03 22.51 -4.35
CA VAL A 23 6.03 21.48 -4.02
C VAL A 23 5.61 20.64 -2.80
N SER A 24 4.98 21.22 -1.78
CA SER A 24 4.47 20.47 -0.62
C SER A 24 3.20 19.68 -0.92
N ASN A 25 2.37 20.14 -1.87
CA ASN A 25 1.21 19.40 -2.39
C ASN A 25 1.51 18.54 -3.62
N SER A 26 2.69 18.63 -4.20
CA SER A 26 3.17 17.58 -5.10
C SER A 26 3.50 16.34 -4.25
N ASN A 27 2.46 15.73 -3.69
CA ASN A 27 2.48 14.32 -3.42
C ASN A 27 2.96 13.71 -4.73
N SER A 28 4.17 13.16 -4.74
CA SER A 28 4.75 12.53 -5.91
C SER A 28 3.72 11.54 -6.45
N VAL A 29 3.07 11.93 -7.55
CA VAL A 29 2.15 11.06 -8.24
C VAL A 29 2.99 9.92 -8.75
N GLY A 30 3.01 8.84 -7.95
CA GLY A 30 3.35 7.51 -8.39
C GLY A 30 4.78 7.26 -8.88
N SER A 31 5.72 7.05 -7.96
CA SER A 31 6.86 6.21 -8.29
C SER A 31 6.36 4.79 -8.52
N ALA A 32 6.73 4.16 -9.64
CA ALA A 32 6.49 2.73 -9.84
C ALA A 32 7.47 1.94 -8.97
N VAL A 33 6.97 0.93 -8.28
CA VAL A 33 7.78 0.02 -7.45
C VAL A 33 7.73 -1.37 -8.05
N SER A 34 8.89 -2.00 -8.21
CA SER A 34 8.97 -3.39 -8.65
C SER A 34 8.69 -4.31 -7.45
N VAL A 35 7.61 -5.09 -7.53
CA VAL A 35 7.26 -6.09 -6.50
C VAL A 35 7.86 -7.46 -6.84
N ILE A 36 7.96 -7.75 -8.13
CA ILE A 36 8.66 -8.89 -8.76
C ILE A 36 9.24 -8.41 -10.09
N ASN A 37 10.09 -9.18 -10.71
CA ASN A 37 10.83 -8.77 -11.92
C ASN A 37 9.95 -8.23 -13.06
N ASP A 38 8.69 -8.66 -13.15
CA ASP A 38 7.77 -8.34 -14.23
C ASP A 38 6.46 -7.66 -13.78
N VAL A 39 6.32 -7.33 -12.49
CA VAL A 39 5.13 -6.64 -11.96
C VAL A 39 5.52 -5.41 -11.17
N THR A 40 4.87 -4.31 -11.49
CA THR A 40 5.04 -3.02 -10.80
C THR A 40 3.72 -2.51 -10.25
N ILE A 41 3.81 -1.71 -9.21
CA ILE A 41 2.70 -0.92 -8.66
C ILE A 41 3.05 0.57 -8.68
N THR A 42 2.04 1.40 -8.67
CA THR A 42 2.20 2.84 -8.40
C THR A 42 2.07 3.07 -6.90
N LEU A 43 3.00 3.81 -6.30
CA LEU A 43 2.93 4.15 -4.88
C LEU A 43 1.68 4.99 -4.59
N PRO A 44 0.87 4.62 -3.57
CA PRO A 44 -0.21 5.49 -3.12
C PRO A 44 0.34 6.83 -2.60
N PRO A 45 -0.41 7.93 -2.73
CA PRO A 45 -0.01 9.22 -2.19
C PRO A 45 0.33 9.15 -0.69
N GLY A 46 1.47 9.73 -0.30
CA GLY A 46 1.93 9.74 1.09
C GLY A 46 2.70 8.50 1.54
N TYR A 47 2.78 7.46 0.71
CA TYR A 47 3.55 6.27 1.02
C TYR A 47 4.93 6.29 0.37
N ILE A 48 5.88 5.69 1.06
CA ILE A 48 7.25 5.43 0.58
C ILE A 48 7.52 3.94 0.68
N THR A 49 8.42 3.44 -0.16
CA THR A 49 8.94 2.09 -0.01
C THR A 49 9.91 2.06 1.17
N SER A 50 9.67 1.17 2.12
CA SER A 50 10.56 0.92 3.26
C SER A 50 11.39 -0.36 3.07
N GLU A 51 10.87 -1.31 2.31
CA GLU A 51 11.54 -2.55 1.95
C GLU A 51 11.09 -2.97 0.54
N ASP A 52 12.02 -3.42 -0.28
CA ASP A 52 11.75 -3.92 -1.63
C ASP A 52 12.67 -5.11 -1.92
N THR A 53 12.07 -6.26 -2.19
CA THR A 53 12.77 -7.51 -2.54
C THR A 53 12.17 -8.09 -3.82
N SER A 54 12.73 -9.16 -4.34
CA SER A 54 12.25 -9.81 -5.58
C SER A 54 10.77 -10.24 -5.52
N ASN A 55 10.22 -10.49 -4.33
CA ASN A 55 8.86 -11.01 -4.16
C ASN A 55 8.02 -10.24 -3.13
N MET A 56 8.56 -9.19 -2.52
CA MET A 56 7.85 -8.43 -1.49
C MET A 56 8.22 -6.94 -1.55
N CYS A 57 7.22 -6.09 -1.38
CA CYS A 57 7.37 -4.65 -1.19
C CYS A 57 6.62 -4.22 0.07
N VAL A 58 7.26 -3.41 0.89
CA VAL A 58 6.65 -2.80 2.09
C VAL A 58 6.52 -1.30 1.88
N LEU A 59 5.30 -0.81 1.93
CA LEU A 59 4.96 0.60 1.84
C LEU A 59 4.64 1.13 3.23
N HIS A 60 5.18 2.29 3.56
CA HIS A 60 4.98 2.94 4.85
C HIS A 60 4.58 4.40 4.68
N ASN A 61 3.56 4.84 5.41
CA ASN A 61 3.15 6.23 5.51
C ASN A 61 3.65 6.81 6.83
N LYS A 62 4.66 7.70 6.77
CA LYS A 62 5.27 8.29 7.95
C LYS A 62 4.34 9.20 8.76
N GLN A 63 3.28 9.72 8.14
CA GLN A 63 2.34 10.63 8.80
C GLN A 63 1.29 9.88 9.63
N THR A 64 0.78 8.76 9.08
CA THR A 64 -0.29 7.97 9.71
C THR A 64 0.22 6.70 10.37
N ASN A 65 1.50 6.36 10.21
CA ASN A 65 2.13 5.11 10.64
C ASN A 65 1.52 3.84 10.01
N GLU A 66 0.69 4.01 8.97
CA GLU A 66 0.09 2.90 8.23
C GLU A 66 1.17 2.15 7.44
N THR A 67 1.05 0.84 7.43
CA THR A 67 1.97 -0.04 6.70
C THR A 67 1.18 -0.98 5.80
N ILE A 68 1.64 -1.14 4.55
CA ILE A 68 1.09 -2.08 3.58
C ILE A 68 2.23 -2.98 3.10
N ARG A 69 2.11 -4.28 3.37
CA ARG A 69 3.06 -5.27 2.87
C ARG A 69 2.42 -6.03 1.72
N ILE A 70 3.04 -6.00 0.56
CA ILE A 70 2.59 -6.66 -0.65
C ILE A 70 3.58 -7.76 -0.97
N ARG A 71 3.10 -8.97 -1.14
CA ARG A 71 3.94 -10.12 -1.50
C ARG A 71 3.35 -10.84 -2.71
N CYS A 72 4.20 -11.14 -3.67
CA CYS A 72 3.90 -12.13 -4.70
C CYS A 72 4.16 -13.51 -4.13
N LEU A 73 3.18 -14.39 -4.21
CA LEU A 73 3.30 -15.78 -3.77
C LEU A 73 3.92 -16.61 -4.91
N ASP A 74 4.36 -17.84 -4.59
CA ASP A 74 5.02 -18.70 -5.54
C ASP A 74 4.14 -19.00 -6.77
N ASP A 75 4.78 -19.32 -7.90
CA ASP A 75 4.10 -19.70 -9.14
C ASP A 75 3.18 -20.91 -8.92
N GLY A 76 1.93 -20.76 -9.34
CA GLY A 76 0.90 -21.78 -9.17
C GLY A 76 0.16 -21.74 -7.82
N ALA A 77 0.45 -20.78 -6.94
CA ALA A 77 -0.35 -20.51 -5.76
C ALA A 77 -1.77 -20.08 -6.18
N ASP A 78 -2.77 -20.66 -5.53
CA ASP A 78 -4.18 -20.28 -5.68
C ASP A 78 -4.58 -19.40 -4.48
N TYR A 79 -5.07 -18.21 -4.73
CA TYR A 79 -5.39 -17.25 -3.69
C TYR A 79 -6.48 -17.76 -2.73
N ILE A 80 -7.40 -18.63 -3.17
CA ILE A 80 -8.43 -19.24 -2.32
C ILE A 80 -7.79 -20.27 -1.38
N ASN A 81 -6.85 -21.09 -1.89
CA ASN A 81 -6.13 -22.05 -1.08
C ASN A 81 -5.25 -21.35 -0.04
N GLU A 82 -4.54 -20.28 -0.43
CA GLU A 82 -3.73 -19.47 0.50
C GLU A 82 -4.58 -18.82 1.58
N TYR A 83 -5.74 -18.26 1.21
CA TYR A 83 -6.71 -17.73 2.16
C TYR A 83 -7.19 -18.81 3.14
N ASN A 84 -7.59 -20.00 2.65
CA ASN A 84 -8.08 -21.07 3.50
C ASN A 84 -7.01 -21.59 4.46
N ASN A 85 -5.77 -21.75 3.99
CA ASN A 85 -4.64 -22.16 4.80
C ASN A 85 -4.37 -21.14 5.90
N ARG A 86 -4.37 -19.85 5.56
CA ARG A 86 -4.15 -18.79 6.54
C ARG A 86 -5.28 -18.67 7.55
N LEU A 87 -6.53 -18.76 7.11
CA LEU A 87 -7.70 -18.74 7.98
C LEU A 87 -7.66 -19.92 8.98
N LYS A 88 -7.28 -21.11 8.50
CA LYS A 88 -7.13 -22.29 9.37
C LYS A 88 -6.01 -22.11 10.40
N SER A 89 -4.87 -21.54 10.00
CA SER A 89 -3.77 -21.22 10.91
C SER A 89 -4.22 -20.26 12.00
N LEU A 90 -4.84 -19.13 11.63
CA LEU A 90 -5.31 -18.11 12.57
C LEU A 90 -6.36 -18.63 13.55
N ASN A 91 -7.27 -19.50 13.11
CA ASN A 91 -8.26 -20.15 13.99
C ASN A 91 -7.65 -21.10 15.02
N GLY A 92 -6.38 -21.49 14.86
CA GLY A 92 -5.65 -22.34 15.81
C GLY A 92 -4.76 -21.58 16.78
N GLU A 93 -4.71 -20.25 16.69
CA GLU A 93 -3.91 -19.38 17.55
C GLU A 93 -4.79 -18.74 18.64
N ASP A 94 -4.49 -18.97 19.93
CA ASP A 94 -5.31 -18.51 21.07
C ASP A 94 -5.37 -16.98 21.21
N ASP A 95 -4.35 -16.28 20.68
CA ASP A 95 -4.20 -14.82 20.78
C ASP A 95 -4.81 -14.06 19.60
N ILE A 96 -5.53 -14.73 18.71
CA ILE A 96 -6.11 -14.16 17.51
C ILE A 96 -7.63 -14.08 17.61
N ASP A 97 -8.18 -12.89 17.41
CA ASP A 97 -9.63 -12.66 17.27
C ASP A 97 -9.97 -12.31 15.82
N ILE A 98 -10.64 -13.23 15.10
CA ILE A 98 -11.07 -13.02 13.73
C ILE A 98 -12.36 -12.21 13.71
N GLN A 99 -12.26 -10.95 13.38
CA GLN A 99 -13.36 -10.00 13.34
C GLN A 99 -14.24 -10.13 12.10
N LYS A 100 -13.61 -10.42 10.94
CA LYS A 100 -14.30 -10.51 9.64
C LYS A 100 -13.52 -11.38 8.68
N ASN A 101 -14.22 -12.20 7.92
CA ASN A 101 -13.63 -12.90 6.77
C ASN A 101 -14.66 -13.01 5.64
N PHE A 102 -14.20 -12.95 4.41
CA PHE A 102 -15.02 -13.23 3.24
C PHE A 102 -14.17 -13.64 2.04
N THR A 103 -14.81 -14.29 1.08
CA THR A 103 -14.24 -14.58 -0.23
C THR A 103 -15.27 -14.30 -1.33
N ASN A 104 -14.79 -13.81 -2.47
CA ASN A 104 -15.57 -13.62 -3.67
C ASN A 104 -14.75 -14.06 -4.91
N LYS A 105 -15.24 -13.77 -6.12
CA LYS A 105 -14.56 -14.17 -7.37
C LYS A 105 -13.26 -13.41 -7.67
N THR A 106 -12.98 -12.33 -6.97
CA THR A 106 -11.85 -11.43 -7.26
C THR A 106 -10.82 -11.38 -6.16
N LEU A 107 -11.24 -11.55 -4.90
CA LEU A 107 -10.36 -11.52 -3.74
C LEU A 107 -10.95 -12.26 -2.54
N SER A 108 -10.09 -12.61 -1.61
CA SER A 108 -10.44 -13.12 -0.27
C SER A 108 -9.80 -12.26 0.80
N MET A 109 -10.49 -12.04 1.92
CA MET A 109 -10.03 -11.16 2.99
C MET A 109 -10.24 -11.77 4.38
N ILE A 110 -9.27 -11.58 5.28
CA ILE A 110 -9.36 -11.87 6.71
C ILE A 110 -8.99 -10.61 7.47
N LYS A 111 -9.87 -10.13 8.34
CA LYS A 111 -9.55 -9.08 9.32
C LYS A 111 -9.51 -9.71 10.71
N TYR A 112 -8.42 -9.51 11.44
CA TYR A 112 -8.22 -10.04 12.77
C TYR A 112 -7.47 -9.06 13.67
N GLU A 113 -7.69 -9.20 14.98
CA GLU A 113 -6.94 -8.54 16.03
C GLU A 113 -5.94 -9.51 16.65
N ASN A 114 -4.68 -9.11 16.75
CA ASN A 114 -3.68 -9.85 17.52
C ASN A 114 -3.64 -9.30 18.94
N GLN A 115 -4.04 -10.13 19.91
CA GLN A 115 -4.15 -9.78 21.32
C GLN A 115 -2.88 -10.05 22.13
N SER A 116 -1.89 -10.75 21.55
CA SER A 116 -0.64 -11.13 22.25
C SER A 116 0.35 -9.97 22.41
N SER A 117 0.15 -8.87 21.68
CA SER A 117 1.01 -7.69 21.77
C SER A 117 0.46 -6.69 22.80
N THR A 118 1.36 -6.00 23.53
CA THR A 118 1.01 -4.89 24.43
C THR A 118 0.23 -3.78 23.71
N ASP A 119 0.37 -3.70 22.38
CA ASP A 119 -0.43 -2.86 21.49
C ASP A 119 -1.29 -3.78 20.63
N LYS A 120 -2.59 -3.78 20.89
CA LYS A 120 -3.57 -4.46 20.04
C LYS A 120 -3.43 -4.00 18.59
N LYS A 121 -3.20 -4.94 17.69
CA LYS A 121 -3.02 -4.63 16.26
C LYS A 121 -4.15 -5.21 15.43
N ASP A 122 -4.90 -4.33 14.81
CA ASP A 122 -5.81 -4.70 13.74
C ASP A 122 -5.01 -4.97 12.46
N ILE A 123 -5.12 -6.19 11.96
CA ILE A 123 -4.46 -6.64 10.74
C ILE A 123 -5.53 -7.09 9.74
N THR A 124 -5.39 -6.62 8.51
CA THR A 124 -6.20 -7.10 7.40
C THR A 124 -5.31 -7.77 6.36
N LEU A 125 -5.60 -9.03 6.07
CA LEU A 125 -4.96 -9.80 5.00
C LEU A 125 -5.91 -9.88 3.81
N VAL A 126 -5.38 -9.66 2.61
CA VAL A 126 -6.10 -9.76 1.35
C VAL A 126 -5.32 -10.66 0.42
N PHE A 127 -6.01 -11.61 -0.22
CA PHE A 127 -5.45 -12.52 -1.21
C PHE A 127 -6.19 -12.34 -2.52
N PHE A 128 -5.48 -12.23 -3.63
CA PHE A 128 -6.08 -12.02 -4.95
C PHE A 128 -5.14 -12.47 -6.06
N GLU A 129 -5.70 -12.63 -7.26
CA GLU A 129 -4.94 -12.91 -8.47
C GLU A 129 -4.92 -11.67 -9.38
N LYS A 130 -3.74 -11.31 -9.87
CA LYS A 130 -3.54 -10.25 -10.86
C LYS A 130 -2.32 -10.55 -11.71
N CYS A 131 -2.37 -10.21 -12.98
CA CYS A 131 -1.23 -10.44 -13.89
C CYS A 131 -0.74 -11.91 -13.88
N LYS A 132 -1.63 -12.88 -13.75
CA LYS A 132 -1.34 -14.33 -13.63
C LYS A 132 -0.49 -14.71 -12.41
N HIS A 133 -0.35 -13.85 -11.45
CA HIS A 133 0.31 -14.13 -10.17
C HIS A 133 -0.68 -14.00 -9.03
N THR A 134 -0.44 -14.77 -7.98
CA THR A 134 -1.17 -14.67 -6.72
C THR A 134 -0.42 -13.73 -5.78
N PHE A 135 -1.17 -12.80 -5.21
CA PHE A 135 -0.65 -11.82 -4.26
C PHE A 135 -1.31 -11.96 -2.90
N SER A 136 -0.55 -11.63 -1.87
CA SER A 136 -1.09 -11.27 -0.56
C SER A 136 -0.77 -9.81 -0.23
N MET A 137 -1.73 -9.10 0.35
CA MET A 137 -1.51 -7.79 0.96
C MET A 137 -1.85 -7.85 2.44
N GLN A 138 -1.01 -7.27 3.27
CA GLN A 138 -1.22 -7.11 4.70
C GLN A 138 -1.25 -5.63 5.04
N PHE A 139 -2.34 -5.21 5.67
CA PHE A 139 -2.55 -3.84 6.14
C PHE A 139 -2.42 -3.80 7.65
N GLU A 140 -1.60 -2.88 8.17
CA GLU A 140 -1.37 -2.69 9.60
C GLU A 140 -1.54 -1.21 9.96
N HIS A 141 -2.08 -0.94 11.16
CA HIS A 141 -2.29 0.41 11.72
C HIS A 141 -3.30 1.29 10.98
N PHE A 142 -4.20 0.69 10.22
CA PHE A 142 -5.30 1.41 9.59
C PHE A 142 -6.44 1.63 10.58
N THR A 143 -6.72 2.90 10.88
CA THR A 143 -7.83 3.29 11.77
C THR A 143 -9.14 3.56 11.04
N ASN A 144 -9.10 3.64 9.69
CA ASN A 144 -10.24 3.97 8.84
C ASN A 144 -10.40 2.92 7.74
N GLU A 145 -11.46 2.11 7.83
CA GLU A 145 -11.76 1.04 6.85
C GLU A 145 -11.97 1.58 5.42
N THR A 146 -12.61 2.75 5.28
CA THR A 146 -12.81 3.36 3.96
C THR A 146 -11.50 3.77 3.31
N ASN A 147 -10.54 4.26 4.10
CA ASN A 147 -9.21 4.59 3.61
C ASN A 147 -8.44 3.32 3.21
N GLN A 148 -8.51 2.29 4.04
CA GLN A 148 -7.91 0.99 3.76
C GLN A 148 -8.43 0.38 2.45
N GLU A 149 -9.75 0.39 2.25
CA GLU A 149 -10.38 -0.10 1.02
C GLU A 149 -9.96 0.70 -0.22
N LYS A 150 -9.86 2.03 -0.12
CA LYS A 150 -9.33 2.88 -1.19
C LYS A 150 -7.89 2.53 -1.55
N MET A 151 -7.03 2.31 -0.55
CA MET A 151 -5.63 1.93 -0.78
C MET A 151 -5.52 0.55 -1.40
N MET A 152 -6.31 -0.41 -0.91
CA MET A 152 -6.39 -1.75 -1.48
C MET A 152 -6.76 -1.71 -2.97
N ASN A 153 -7.86 -1.03 -3.31
CA ASN A 153 -8.31 -0.91 -4.70
C ASN A 153 -7.29 -0.19 -5.57
N PHE A 154 -6.70 0.91 -5.07
CA PHE A 154 -5.65 1.64 -5.79
C PHE A 154 -4.46 0.73 -6.14
N ILE A 155 -3.98 -0.07 -5.19
CA ILE A 155 -2.87 -0.98 -5.42
C ILE A 155 -3.26 -2.06 -6.44
N ILE A 156 -4.41 -2.73 -6.26
CA ILE A 156 -4.88 -3.77 -7.19
C ILE A 156 -5.02 -3.22 -8.61
N ASP A 157 -5.56 -2.01 -8.76
CA ASP A 157 -5.78 -1.38 -10.07
C ASP A 157 -4.48 -0.95 -10.75
N THR A 158 -3.46 -0.61 -9.97
CA THR A 158 -2.16 -0.13 -10.48
C THR A 158 -1.14 -1.22 -10.72
N LEU A 159 -1.38 -2.45 -10.25
CA LEU A 159 -0.54 -3.61 -10.57
C LEU A 159 -0.55 -3.89 -12.08
N LYS A 160 0.63 -3.86 -12.69
CA LYS A 160 0.83 -4.04 -14.14
C LYS A 160 2.07 -4.86 -14.42
N TYR A 161 2.07 -5.62 -15.53
CA TYR A 161 3.30 -6.17 -16.06
C TYR A 161 4.26 -5.03 -16.45
N ASP A 162 5.49 -5.15 -15.99
CA ASP A 162 6.60 -4.35 -16.50
C ASP A 162 7.25 -5.12 -17.65
N PHE A 163 6.76 -4.88 -18.87
CA PHE A 163 7.43 -5.36 -20.07
C PHE A 163 8.71 -4.56 -20.26
N LYS A 164 9.75 -4.85 -19.48
CA LYS A 164 11.10 -4.47 -19.88
C LYS A 164 11.37 -5.23 -21.18
N GLN A 165 11.24 -4.54 -22.30
CA GLN A 165 11.77 -5.04 -23.56
C GLN A 165 13.22 -5.44 -23.28
N ASN A 166 13.48 -6.75 -23.30
CA ASN A 166 14.82 -7.27 -23.52
C ASN A 166 15.22 -6.84 -24.92
N THR A 167 15.68 -5.59 -25.09
CA THR A 167 16.49 -5.17 -26.20
C THR A 167 17.89 -5.66 -25.86
N GLY A 168 18.12 -6.96 -26.14
CA GLY A 168 19.46 -7.53 -26.29
C GLY A 168 20.14 -7.00 -27.52
#